data_1dbca6388f1844631fdee575e6f4215b
#
_entry.id   1dbca6388f1844631fdee575e6f4215b
#
_cell.length_a   1.000
_cell.length_b   1.000
_cell.length_c   1.000
_cell.angle_alpha   90.00
_cell.angle_beta   90.00
_cell.angle_gamma   90.00
#
_symmetry.space_group_name_H-M   'P 1'
#
loop_
_entity.id
_entity.type
_entity.pdbx_description
1 polymer ?
#
loop_
_entity_poly.entity_id
_entity_poly.type
_entity_poly.pdbx_seq_one_letter_code
_entity_poly.pdbx_strand_id
1 'polypeptide(L)'
;MPQRADPDVPGLDELASLGGLLEHRVRLAVCVLLSRHDAMSFSRLKQVLTETDGSLGTHLRKLEDAGYVSIEKTYRGRRPVTWYQLSPEGRTRLKEHVANLMRLIDRAG
;
A
#
# COMPACT_ATOMS: atom_id res chain seq x y z
N MET A 1 -6.27 6.22 28.07
CA MET A 1 -6.92 7.30 27.34
C MET A 1 -6.16 7.58 26.04
N PRO A 2 -6.83 7.52 24.93
CA PRO A 2 -6.15 7.76 23.67
C PRO A 2 -5.65 9.19 23.61
N GLN A 3 -4.43 9.33 23.20
CA GLN A 3 -3.83 10.63 23.03
C GLN A 3 -4.31 11.24 21.73
N ARG A 4 -4.77 12.45 21.79
CA ARG A 4 -5.01 13.21 20.57
C ARG A 4 -3.71 13.77 20.06
N ALA A 5 -3.68 14.01 18.75
CA ALA A 5 -2.55 14.71 18.18
C ALA A 5 -2.40 16.05 18.89
N ASP A 6 -1.20 16.32 19.38
CA ASP A 6 -0.90 17.58 20.03
C ASP A 6 -0.64 18.62 18.94
N PRO A 7 -1.49 19.65 18.82
CA PRO A 7 -1.31 20.65 17.76
C PRO A 7 -0.04 21.47 17.92
N ASP A 8 0.56 21.43 19.11
CA ASP A 8 1.79 22.18 19.36
C ASP A 8 3.05 21.41 18.93
N VAL A 9 2.89 20.16 18.48
CA VAL A 9 4.04 19.35 18.01
C VAL A 9 4.11 19.40 16.50
N PRO A 10 5.14 20.06 15.94
CA PRO A 10 5.29 20.12 14.47
C PRO A 10 5.45 18.73 13.86
N GLY A 11 4.76 18.46 12.77
CA GLY A 11 4.87 17.21 12.05
C GLY A 11 4.02 16.08 12.60
N LEU A 12 3.22 16.33 13.64
CA LEU A 12 2.42 15.26 14.26
C LEU A 12 1.34 14.75 13.30
N ASP A 13 0.73 15.61 12.50
CA ASP A 13 -0.27 15.19 11.52
C ASP A 13 0.34 14.28 10.47
N GLU A 14 1.54 14.60 10.03
CA GLU A 14 2.27 13.77 9.08
C GLU A 14 2.64 12.42 9.68
N LEU A 15 3.06 12.40 10.94
CA LEU A 15 3.36 11.15 11.65
C LEU A 15 2.10 10.30 11.81
N ALA A 16 0.98 10.92 12.14
CA ALA A 16 -0.28 10.20 12.27
C ALA A 16 -0.71 9.56 10.94
N SER A 17 -0.43 10.24 9.82
CA SER A 17 -0.77 9.69 8.50
C SER A 17 0.06 8.47 8.13
N LEU A 18 1.24 8.31 8.73
CA LEU A 18 2.08 7.14 8.51
C LEU A 18 1.56 5.91 9.26
N GLY A 19 0.68 6.10 10.24
CA GLY A 19 0.08 5.00 10.99
C GLY A 19 -1.01 4.24 10.24
N GLY A 20 -1.21 4.53 8.95
CA GLY A 20 -2.22 3.88 8.13
C GLY A 20 -1.72 2.61 7.44
N LEU A 21 -2.46 2.19 6.43
CA LEU A 21 -2.18 0.97 5.68
C LEU A 21 -0.80 0.97 5.03
N LEU A 22 -0.35 2.13 4.57
CA LEU A 22 0.91 2.23 3.85
C LEU A 22 2.12 2.38 4.75
N GLU A 23 1.93 2.34 6.06
CA GLU A 23 3.05 2.29 7.01
C GLU A 23 3.82 0.97 6.89
N HIS A 24 3.12 -0.13 6.64
CA HIS A 24 3.78 -1.42 6.52
C HIS A 24 4.52 -1.51 5.17
N ARG A 25 5.80 -1.85 5.25
CA ARG A 25 6.68 -1.84 4.06
C ARG A 25 6.16 -2.71 2.91
N VAL A 26 5.56 -3.86 3.20
CA VAL A 26 5.06 -4.75 2.14
C VAL A 26 3.86 -4.11 1.45
N ARG A 27 2.94 -3.52 2.20
CA ARG A 27 1.78 -2.85 1.60
C ARG A 27 2.19 -1.64 0.79
N LEU A 28 3.15 -0.86 1.30
CA LEU A 28 3.71 0.27 0.55
C LEU A 28 4.37 -0.22 -0.73
N ALA A 29 5.18 -1.27 -0.65
CA ALA A 29 5.87 -1.82 -1.81
C ALA A 29 4.88 -2.32 -2.87
N VAL A 30 3.80 -2.99 -2.45
CA VAL A 30 2.74 -3.41 -3.38
C VAL A 30 2.19 -2.21 -4.14
N CYS A 31 1.83 -1.16 -3.42
CA CYS A 31 1.25 0.03 -4.07
C CYS A 31 2.24 0.72 -4.99
N VAL A 32 3.51 0.79 -4.61
CA VAL A 32 4.54 1.36 -5.48
C VAL A 32 4.70 0.53 -6.76
N LEU A 33 4.76 -0.78 -6.64
CA LEU A 33 4.85 -1.66 -7.81
C LEU A 33 3.64 -1.49 -8.72
N LEU A 34 2.44 -1.47 -8.15
CA LEU A 34 1.22 -1.33 -8.92
C LEU A 34 1.04 0.07 -9.50
N SER A 35 1.74 1.07 -8.97
CA SER A 35 1.74 2.41 -9.56
C SER A 35 2.56 2.46 -10.85
N ARG A 36 3.45 1.49 -11.05
CA ARG A 36 4.37 1.44 -12.20
C ARG A 36 3.95 0.40 -13.24
N HIS A 37 2.96 -0.40 -12.96
CA HIS A 37 2.47 -1.46 -13.82
C HIS A 37 0.96 -1.43 -13.85
N ASP A 38 0.35 -1.72 -14.99
CA ASP A 38 -1.10 -1.72 -15.12
C ASP A 38 -1.74 -2.78 -14.22
N ALA A 39 -1.12 -3.95 -14.15
CA ALA A 39 -1.58 -5.04 -13.29
C ALA A 39 -0.42 -5.97 -12.99
N MET A 40 -0.47 -6.60 -11.83
CA MET A 40 0.49 -7.65 -11.47
C MET A 40 -0.25 -8.83 -10.87
N SER A 41 0.19 -10.04 -11.22
CA SER A 41 -0.39 -11.25 -10.65
C SER A 41 0.09 -11.46 -9.22
N PHE A 42 -0.70 -12.22 -8.46
CA PHE A 42 -0.31 -12.63 -7.10
C PHE A 42 1.06 -13.30 -7.12
N SER A 43 1.27 -14.24 -8.05
CA SER A 43 2.54 -14.97 -8.16
C SER A 43 3.71 -14.03 -8.41
N ARG A 44 3.52 -13.03 -9.26
CA ARG A 44 4.58 -12.08 -9.58
C ARG A 44 4.90 -11.17 -8.40
N LEU A 45 3.88 -10.69 -7.72
CA LEU A 45 4.06 -9.89 -6.50
C LEU A 45 4.81 -10.69 -5.44
N LYS A 46 4.41 -11.94 -5.24
CA LYS A 46 5.07 -12.83 -4.29
C LYS A 46 6.54 -12.99 -4.61
N GLN A 47 6.85 -13.23 -5.88
CA GLN A 47 8.22 -13.43 -6.33
C GLN A 47 9.08 -12.17 -6.13
N VAL A 48 8.56 -11.01 -6.56
CA VAL A 48 9.30 -9.76 -6.48
C VAL A 48 9.54 -9.34 -5.02
N LEU A 49 8.53 -9.53 -4.18
CA LEU A 49 8.59 -9.10 -2.78
C LEU A 49 9.19 -10.16 -1.86
N THR A 50 9.41 -11.37 -2.36
CA THR A 50 9.95 -12.49 -1.57
C THR A 50 9.11 -12.73 -0.32
N GLU A 51 7.79 -12.86 -0.51
CA GLU A 51 6.86 -13.07 0.59
C GLU A 51 6.25 -14.46 0.53
N THR A 52 5.72 -14.93 1.68
CA THR A 52 4.92 -16.13 1.70
C THR A 52 3.51 -15.86 1.20
N ASP A 53 2.80 -16.91 0.77
CA ASP A 53 1.41 -16.77 0.33
C ASP A 53 0.55 -16.16 1.42
N GLY A 54 0.69 -16.64 2.65
CA GLY A 54 -0.13 -16.16 3.77
C GLY A 54 0.13 -14.72 4.11
N SER A 55 1.40 -14.33 4.17
CA SER A 55 1.78 -12.95 4.49
C SER A 55 1.28 -11.99 3.40
N LEU A 56 1.59 -12.28 2.15
CA LEU A 56 1.18 -11.43 1.04
C LEU A 56 -0.35 -11.36 0.93
N GLY A 57 -1.02 -12.51 1.05
CA GLY A 57 -2.48 -12.55 0.99
C GLY A 57 -3.14 -11.69 2.04
N THR A 58 -2.59 -11.68 3.27
CA THR A 58 -3.11 -10.84 4.35
C THR A 58 -2.98 -9.35 4.02
N HIS A 59 -1.81 -8.95 3.51
CA HIS A 59 -1.59 -7.55 3.16
C HIS A 59 -2.44 -7.11 1.97
N LEU A 60 -2.58 -7.96 0.96
CA LEU A 60 -3.40 -7.65 -0.20
C LEU A 60 -4.89 -7.53 0.18
N ARG A 61 -5.35 -8.36 1.10
CA ARG A 61 -6.74 -8.28 1.58
C ARG A 61 -7.01 -6.96 2.28
N LYS A 62 -6.08 -6.50 3.12
CA LYS A 62 -6.22 -5.22 3.79
C LYS A 62 -6.29 -4.06 2.79
N LEU A 63 -5.46 -4.11 1.75
CA LEU A 63 -5.48 -3.09 0.70
C LEU A 63 -6.77 -3.14 -0.11
N GLU A 64 -7.28 -4.33 -0.40
CA GLU A 64 -8.54 -4.50 -1.10
C GLU A 64 -9.70 -3.98 -0.27
N ASP A 65 -9.77 -4.37 1.00
CA ASP A 65 -10.86 -3.96 1.90
C ASP A 65 -10.92 -2.43 2.04
N ALA A 66 -9.78 -1.77 1.98
CA ALA A 66 -9.71 -0.31 2.06
C ALA A 66 -9.94 0.37 0.70
N GLY A 67 -10.10 -0.38 -0.37
CA GLY A 67 -10.33 0.18 -1.69
C GLY A 67 -9.08 0.68 -2.40
N TYR A 68 -7.90 0.29 -1.95
CA TYR A 68 -6.64 0.74 -2.56
C TYR A 68 -6.27 -0.06 -3.79
N VAL A 69 -6.71 -1.31 -3.86
CA VAL A 69 -6.45 -2.18 -5.00
C VAL A 69 -7.73 -2.86 -5.44
N SER A 70 -7.81 -3.16 -6.73
CA SER A 70 -8.89 -3.97 -7.30
C SER A 70 -8.32 -5.29 -7.77
N ILE A 71 -9.18 -6.30 -7.83
CA ILE A 71 -8.79 -7.67 -8.15
C ILE A 71 -9.57 -8.12 -9.35
N GLU A 72 -8.89 -8.81 -10.26
CA GLU A 72 -9.51 -9.50 -11.36
C GLU A 72 -8.99 -10.92 -11.41
N LYS A 73 -9.89 -11.88 -11.57
CA LYS A 73 -9.52 -13.28 -11.73
C LYS A 73 -9.66 -13.70 -13.19
N THR A 74 -8.60 -14.28 -13.72
CA THR A 74 -8.59 -14.84 -15.06
C THR A 74 -8.14 -16.29 -14.99
N TYR A 75 -8.11 -16.95 -16.13
CA TYR A 75 -7.66 -18.33 -16.20
C TYR A 75 -6.63 -18.49 -17.31
N ARG A 76 -5.59 -19.25 -17.00
CA ARG A 76 -4.63 -19.70 -17.99
C ARG A 76 -4.84 -21.20 -18.11
N GLY A 77 -5.64 -21.62 -19.11
CA GLY A 77 -6.14 -22.98 -19.16
C GLY A 77 -7.08 -23.23 -18.00
N ARG A 78 -6.78 -24.21 -17.14
CA ARG A 78 -7.57 -24.50 -15.94
C ARG A 78 -7.03 -23.80 -14.71
N ARG A 79 -5.95 -23.05 -14.85
CA ARG A 79 -5.26 -22.45 -13.72
C ARG A 79 -5.80 -21.06 -13.46
N PRO A 80 -6.34 -20.75 -12.29
CA PRO A 80 -6.77 -19.40 -11.97
C PRO A 80 -5.55 -18.50 -11.76
N VAL A 81 -5.66 -17.26 -12.25
CA VAL A 81 -4.65 -16.23 -12.03
C VAL A 81 -5.36 -15.03 -11.43
N THR A 82 -4.87 -14.57 -10.29
CA THR A 82 -5.40 -13.38 -9.62
C THR A 82 -4.52 -12.19 -9.94
N TRP A 83 -5.12 -11.14 -10.49
CA TRP A 83 -4.45 -9.91 -10.88
C TRP A 83 -4.87 -8.77 -9.97
N TYR A 84 -3.92 -7.92 -9.66
CA TYR A 84 -4.12 -6.75 -8.79
C TYR A 84 -3.80 -5.49 -9.56
N GLN A 85 -4.61 -4.46 -9.36
CA GLN A 85 -4.41 -3.13 -9.94
C GLN A 85 -4.56 -2.10 -8.83
N LEU A 86 -3.77 -1.03 -8.93
CA LEU A 86 -3.94 0.10 -8.03
C LEU A 86 -5.19 0.87 -8.45
N SER A 87 -6.10 1.09 -7.51
CA SER A 87 -7.29 1.89 -7.77
C SER A 87 -6.94 3.38 -7.85
N PRO A 88 -7.84 4.23 -8.39
CA PRO A 88 -7.63 5.68 -8.32
C PRO A 88 -7.45 6.18 -6.90
N GLU A 89 -8.23 5.66 -5.95
CA GLU A 89 -8.07 6.02 -4.55
C GLU A 89 -6.74 5.56 -3.99
N GLY A 90 -6.32 4.33 -4.32
CA GLY A 90 -5.02 3.81 -3.89
C GLY A 90 -3.88 4.67 -4.41
N ARG A 91 -3.99 5.14 -5.65
CA ARG A 91 -3.01 6.04 -6.24
C ARG A 91 -2.94 7.37 -5.49
N THR A 92 -4.09 7.93 -5.15
CA THR A 92 -4.17 9.18 -4.37
C THR A 92 -3.54 8.99 -2.99
N ARG A 93 -3.89 7.90 -2.31
CA ARG A 93 -3.35 7.62 -0.98
C ARG A 93 -1.85 7.39 -1.01
N LEU A 94 -1.35 6.73 -2.05
CA LEU A 94 0.09 6.54 -2.21
C LEU A 94 0.81 7.87 -2.38
N LYS A 95 0.28 8.74 -3.22
CA LYS A 95 0.87 10.08 -3.43
C LYS A 95 0.89 10.89 -2.14
N GLU A 96 -0.20 10.85 -1.38
CA GLU A 96 -0.29 11.55 -0.10
C GLU A 96 0.74 11.01 0.89
N HIS A 97 0.87 9.70 0.96
CA HIS A 97 1.82 9.06 1.86
C HIS A 97 3.26 9.47 1.54
N VAL A 98 3.62 9.42 0.27
CA VAL A 98 4.96 9.82 -0.17
C VAL A 98 5.21 11.30 0.10
N ALA A 99 4.23 12.14 -0.17
CA ALA A 99 4.36 13.57 0.10
C ALA A 99 4.54 13.86 1.59
N ASN A 100 3.85 13.13 2.45
CA ASN A 100 4.01 13.26 3.90
C ASN A 100 5.40 12.84 4.35
N LEU A 101 5.91 11.74 3.80
CA LEU A 101 7.28 11.30 4.09
C LEU A 101 8.30 12.37 3.68
N MET A 102 8.13 12.95 2.51
CA MET A 102 9.06 13.98 2.04
C MET A 102 9.02 15.22 2.92
N ARG A 103 7.83 15.63 3.37
CA ARG A 103 7.71 16.74 4.32
C ARG A 103 8.44 16.48 5.63
N LEU A 104 8.33 15.25 6.14
CA LEU A 104 9.05 14.88 7.36
C LEU A 104 10.56 14.92 7.16
N ILE A 105 11.05 14.44 6.02
CA ILE A 105 12.46 14.47 5.69
C ILE A 105 12.96 15.91 5.59
N ASP A 106 12.21 16.77 4.92
CA ASP A 106 12.58 18.18 4.76
C ASP A 106 12.64 18.91 6.09
N ARG A 107 11.72 18.59 7.00
CA ARG A 107 11.73 19.18 8.35
C ARG A 107 12.89 18.70 9.20
N ALA A 108 13.29 17.44 9.01
CA ALA A 108 14.40 16.87 9.75
C ALA A 108 15.75 17.36 9.25
N GLY A 109 15.81 17.75 7.99
CA GLY A 109 17.02 18.30 7.39
C GLY A 109 17.15 19.77 7.63
#